data_5eaa854625769820e1fd906398af71d4
#
_entry.id   5eaa854625769820e1fd906398af71d4
#
_cell.length_a   1.000
_cell.length_b   1.000
_cell.length_c   1.000
_cell.angle_alpha   90.00
_cell.angle_beta   90.00
_cell.angle_gamma   90.00
#
_symmetry.space_group_name_H-M   'P 1'
#
loop_
_entity.id
_entity.type
_entity.pdbx_description
1 polymer ?
#
loop_
_entity_poly.entity_id
_entity_poly.type
_entity_poly.pdbx_seq_one_letter_code
_entity_poly.pdbx_strand_id
1 'polypeptide(L)'
;SPIKAGMGKHILEMYEGASVFACTKNLLSKSNQMIRNDNPLTAELHRQIMNVIHHTVTAIPVGEGWSWDEYKTIKNALVVIKQSNWHEPTKDDFVVTAHGLLNLLNTAVFRLEIMEKAICNGQINKAVTPPKERIQKLWSIADQAGAMQELCMVVADALENKYRERLNTCPKANVLKEYLDSHKFSKAAIVVPKAYYADLLRMEYPEYFADEAMICVTANRFDSRKKYDAVLCVGELNNKRFDPLQCMSARNIDVLLYGCEEKVFTFRRKKIAKYERKLDQRIGATRLEDDPKEDDPSLEMHMEKEMQRFSVLDEYIDALNTFDIHKLVQRSNAGGINAPMSEVKYVGTFVSGEQIFFSRYYSAVVFDNIAENVIEKSPEQLLPGDVLVFVKRDDYTKNIVDVIYERLLRDGRLGQGAIDVYEKSQYWKEALREYKEANDFTYRKVAQKMREAGSSMQEVTVRQWLIDDSHIVGPRKERTMEHIAIVTQDPYLLADS
;
A
#
# COMPACT_ATOMS: atom_id res chain seq x y z
N SER A 1 -9.19 9.16 16.82
CA SER A 1 -8.77 8.59 15.55
C SER A 1 -8.81 9.68 14.48
N PRO A 2 -7.74 9.94 13.74
CA PRO A 2 -7.76 10.97 12.70
C PRO A 2 -8.82 10.61 11.64
N ILE A 3 -9.63 11.57 11.26
CA ILE A 3 -10.67 11.37 10.26
C ILE A 3 -10.02 11.46 8.88
N LYS A 4 -10.12 10.38 8.11
CA LYS A 4 -9.73 10.43 6.69
C LYS A 4 -10.60 11.44 5.96
N ALA A 5 -10.01 12.27 5.10
CA ALA A 5 -10.72 13.34 4.41
C ALA A 5 -12.01 12.87 3.70
N GLY A 6 -11.97 11.69 3.05
CA GLY A 6 -13.14 11.08 2.43
C GLY A 6 -14.22 10.62 3.43
N MET A 7 -13.81 10.04 4.57
CA MET A 7 -14.74 9.65 5.63
C MET A 7 -15.35 10.86 6.32
N GLY A 8 -14.58 11.93 6.52
CA GLY A 8 -15.08 13.16 7.11
C GLY A 8 -16.23 13.77 6.30
N LYS A 9 -16.06 13.83 4.97
CA LYS A 9 -17.11 14.28 4.05
C LYS A 9 -18.36 13.41 4.17
N HIS A 10 -18.20 12.11 4.08
CA HIS A 10 -19.31 11.14 4.12
C HIS A 10 -20.07 11.21 5.47
N ILE A 11 -19.37 11.28 6.60
CA ILE A 11 -19.98 11.42 7.92
C ILE A 11 -20.78 12.74 8.01
N LEU A 12 -20.22 13.86 7.54
CA LEU A 12 -20.89 15.15 7.59
C LEU A 12 -22.13 15.21 6.68
N GLU A 13 -22.10 14.55 5.53
CA GLU A 13 -23.22 14.49 4.58
C GLU A 13 -24.31 13.51 5.05
N MET A 14 -23.94 12.32 5.51
CA MET A 14 -24.93 11.31 5.96
C MET A 14 -25.63 11.67 7.28
N TYR A 15 -24.93 12.41 8.16
CA TYR A 15 -25.42 12.69 9.50
C TYR A 15 -25.63 14.18 9.74
N GLU A 16 -26.17 14.89 8.78
CA GLU A 16 -26.33 16.34 8.82
C GLU A 16 -27.15 16.83 10.03
N GLY A 17 -28.16 16.06 10.45
CA GLY A 17 -28.99 16.34 11.65
C GLY A 17 -28.52 15.69 12.95
N ALA A 18 -27.45 14.90 12.93
CA ALA A 18 -26.99 14.16 14.12
C ALA A 18 -26.08 15.00 15.02
N SER A 19 -26.10 14.71 16.32
CA SER A 19 -25.11 15.23 17.26
C SER A 19 -23.76 14.59 17.00
N VAL A 20 -22.72 15.40 16.78
CA VAL A 20 -21.36 14.95 16.49
C VAL A 20 -20.47 15.24 17.70
N PHE A 21 -19.82 14.19 18.22
CA PHE A 21 -18.75 14.32 19.20
C PHE A 21 -17.40 14.15 18.49
N ALA A 22 -16.62 15.20 18.45
CA ALA A 22 -15.29 15.18 17.86
C ALA A 22 -14.28 15.84 18.82
N CYS A 23 -13.08 15.25 18.90
CA CYS A 23 -11.95 15.83 19.62
C CYS A 23 -11.00 16.43 18.59
N THR A 24 -11.27 17.64 18.16
CA THR A 24 -10.40 18.39 17.26
C THR A 24 -9.22 19.01 18.01
N LYS A 25 -8.16 19.36 17.31
CA LYS A 25 -7.00 20.06 17.87
C LYS A 25 -7.42 21.37 18.54
N ASN A 26 -8.31 22.11 17.91
CA ASN A 26 -8.84 23.39 18.44
C ASN A 26 -9.63 23.20 19.73
N LEU A 27 -10.51 22.19 19.79
CA LEU A 27 -11.27 21.87 21.01
C LEU A 27 -10.32 21.47 22.14
N LEU A 28 -9.37 20.58 21.87
CA LEU A 28 -8.39 20.14 22.87
C LEU A 28 -7.51 21.30 23.37
N SER A 29 -7.10 22.21 22.50
CA SER A 29 -6.32 23.39 22.87
C SER A 29 -7.11 24.34 23.76
N LYS A 30 -8.42 24.54 23.50
CA LYS A 30 -9.31 25.38 24.33
C LYS A 30 -9.60 24.75 25.71
N SER A 31 -9.71 23.43 25.75
CA SER A 31 -10.09 22.68 26.95
C SER A 31 -8.90 22.34 27.85
N ASN A 32 -7.68 22.64 27.43
CA ASN A 32 -6.48 22.24 28.13
C ASN A 32 -6.19 23.16 29.32
N GLN A 33 -6.92 22.94 30.41
CA GLN A 33 -6.47 23.36 31.74
C GLN A 33 -5.51 22.31 32.29
N MET A 34 -4.29 22.71 32.60
CA MET A 34 -3.27 21.83 33.19
C MET A 34 -3.76 21.27 34.52
N ILE A 35 -4.37 20.09 34.47
CA ILE A 35 -4.66 19.30 35.67
C ILE A 35 -3.39 18.51 35.97
N ARG A 36 -2.61 18.96 36.92
CA ARG A 36 -1.57 18.13 37.54
C ARG A 36 -2.25 16.99 38.28
N ASN A 37 -2.10 15.80 37.80
CA ASN A 37 -2.63 14.62 38.44
C ASN A 37 -1.55 13.53 38.46
N ASP A 38 -1.28 13.01 39.65
CA ASP A 38 -0.27 11.97 39.88
C ASP A 38 -0.75 10.57 39.47
N ASN A 39 -1.95 10.45 38.92
CA ASN A 39 -2.48 9.18 38.44
C ASN A 39 -1.85 8.82 37.08
N PRO A 40 -1.19 7.64 36.94
CA PRO A 40 -0.53 7.22 35.73
C PRO A 40 -1.43 7.19 34.48
N LEU A 41 -2.72 6.84 34.64
CA LEU A 41 -3.67 6.79 33.54
C LEU A 41 -4.00 8.19 33.00
N THR A 42 -4.19 9.17 33.90
CA THR A 42 -4.45 10.56 33.50
C THR A 42 -3.21 11.24 32.98
N ALA A 43 -2.01 10.89 33.48
CA ALA A 43 -0.75 11.36 32.92
C ALA A 43 -0.54 10.88 31.46
N GLU A 44 -0.86 9.61 31.19
CA GLU A 44 -0.80 9.06 29.82
C GLU A 44 -1.80 9.74 28.89
N LEU A 45 -3.05 9.90 29.32
CA LEU A 45 -4.07 10.61 28.55
C LEU A 45 -3.66 12.08 28.28
N HIS A 46 -3.12 12.77 29.28
CA HIS A 46 -2.62 14.13 29.13
C HIS A 46 -1.49 14.17 28.09
N ARG A 47 -0.53 13.25 28.17
CA ARG A 47 0.55 13.14 27.18
C ARG A 47 0.02 12.94 25.77
N GLN A 48 -1.00 12.09 25.60
CA GLN A 48 -1.63 11.86 24.29
C GLN A 48 -2.33 13.13 23.78
N ILE A 49 -3.05 13.86 24.64
CA ILE A 49 -3.68 15.14 24.30
C ILE A 49 -2.61 16.16 23.87
N MET A 50 -1.53 16.30 24.60
CA MET A 50 -0.43 17.23 24.28
C MET A 50 0.24 16.86 22.96
N ASN A 51 0.39 15.58 22.67
CA ASN A 51 0.90 15.12 21.38
C ASN A 51 -0.02 15.55 20.23
N VAL A 52 -1.34 15.47 20.39
CA VAL A 52 -2.30 15.93 19.37
C VAL A 52 -2.24 17.44 19.20
N ILE A 53 -2.21 18.20 20.30
CA ILE A 53 -2.16 19.67 20.27
C ILE A 53 -0.89 20.18 19.55
N HIS A 54 0.24 19.57 19.86
CA HIS A 54 1.55 19.98 19.31
C HIS A 54 1.98 19.18 18.09
N HIS A 55 1.11 18.34 17.57
CA HIS A 55 1.41 17.57 16.35
C HIS A 55 1.58 18.50 15.17
N THR A 56 2.68 18.33 14.44
CA THR A 56 2.99 19.09 13.22
C THR A 56 3.33 18.16 12.08
N VAL A 57 2.87 18.52 10.89
CA VAL A 57 3.25 17.86 9.64
C VAL A 57 3.89 18.92 8.74
N THR A 58 5.20 18.78 8.49
CA THR A 58 6.01 19.78 7.78
C THR A 58 6.43 19.24 6.42
N ALA A 59 6.20 20.02 5.37
CA ALA A 59 6.80 19.78 4.08
C ALA A 59 8.22 20.35 4.07
N ILE A 60 9.20 19.53 3.73
CA ILE A 60 10.58 19.94 3.48
C ILE A 60 10.75 20.02 1.97
N PRO A 61 10.83 21.22 1.38
CA PRO A 61 10.93 21.37 -0.06
C PRO A 61 12.31 20.92 -0.54
N VAL A 62 12.30 20.16 -1.64
CA VAL A 62 13.51 19.74 -2.35
C VAL A 62 13.51 20.42 -3.71
N GLY A 63 14.57 21.18 -4.00
CA GLY A 63 14.75 21.77 -5.32
C GLY A 63 14.96 20.71 -6.41
N GLU A 64 15.00 21.13 -7.68
CA GLU A 64 15.41 20.30 -8.82
C GLU A 64 14.65 18.97 -8.99
N GLY A 65 13.34 18.97 -8.84
CA GLY A 65 12.46 17.83 -9.10
C GLY A 65 11.77 17.91 -10.46
N TRP A 66 10.65 17.19 -10.55
CA TRP A 66 9.70 17.40 -11.62
C TRP A 66 9.01 18.72 -11.47
N SER A 67 8.86 19.47 -12.55
CA SER A 67 7.88 20.55 -12.59
C SER A 67 6.45 19.97 -12.50
N TRP A 68 5.50 20.77 -12.04
CA TRP A 68 4.10 20.34 -12.00
C TRP A 68 3.58 19.96 -13.38
N ASP A 69 3.98 20.71 -14.42
CA ASP A 69 3.48 20.49 -15.78
C ASP A 69 4.03 19.22 -16.40
N GLU A 70 5.31 18.90 -16.18
CA GLU A 70 5.90 17.62 -16.59
C GLU A 70 5.21 16.44 -15.92
N TYR A 71 5.08 16.48 -14.58
CA TYR A 71 4.41 15.45 -13.80
C TYR A 71 2.97 15.23 -14.25
N LYS A 72 2.22 16.31 -14.42
CA LYS A 72 0.84 16.30 -14.90
C LYS A 72 0.73 15.72 -16.30
N THR A 73 1.64 16.06 -17.20
CA THR A 73 1.67 15.56 -18.59
C THR A 73 1.80 14.03 -18.58
N ILE A 74 2.72 13.49 -17.80
CA ILE A 74 2.91 12.04 -17.67
C ILE A 74 1.67 11.37 -17.07
N LYS A 75 1.13 11.88 -15.96
CA LYS A 75 -0.07 11.33 -15.32
C LYS A 75 -1.28 11.34 -16.26
N ASN A 76 -1.50 12.44 -16.99
CA ASN A 76 -2.59 12.55 -17.97
C ASN A 76 -2.40 11.57 -19.15
N ALA A 77 -1.18 11.42 -19.66
CA ALA A 77 -0.88 10.45 -20.69
C ALA A 77 -1.20 9.02 -20.23
N LEU A 78 -0.82 8.65 -19.02
CA LEU A 78 -1.14 7.34 -18.45
C LEU A 78 -2.65 7.13 -18.28
N VAL A 79 -3.41 8.17 -17.93
CA VAL A 79 -4.89 8.10 -17.88
C VAL A 79 -5.47 7.83 -19.26
N VAL A 80 -4.99 8.52 -20.30
CA VAL A 80 -5.45 8.31 -21.68
C VAL A 80 -5.10 6.90 -22.17
N ILE A 81 -3.87 6.44 -21.94
CA ILE A 81 -3.43 5.09 -22.30
C ILE A 81 -4.31 4.05 -21.61
N LYS A 82 -4.59 4.22 -20.32
CA LYS A 82 -5.49 3.35 -19.55
C LYS A 82 -6.89 3.25 -20.16
N GLN A 83 -7.42 4.37 -20.64
CA GLN A 83 -8.77 4.45 -21.23
C GLN A 83 -8.84 3.95 -22.68
N SER A 84 -7.70 3.74 -23.32
CA SER A 84 -7.63 3.27 -24.70
C SER A 84 -8.11 1.82 -24.87
N ASN A 85 -8.50 1.47 -26.09
CA ASN A 85 -8.86 0.10 -26.49
C ASN A 85 -7.63 -0.79 -26.82
N TRP A 86 -6.47 -0.39 -26.37
CA TRP A 86 -5.25 -1.18 -26.56
C TRP A 86 -5.32 -2.50 -25.77
N HIS A 87 -4.63 -3.54 -26.25
CA HIS A 87 -4.62 -4.88 -25.66
C HIS A 87 -4.25 -4.84 -24.16
N GLU A 88 -5.15 -5.31 -23.31
CA GLU A 88 -5.08 -5.12 -21.84
C GLU A 88 -3.75 -5.54 -21.20
N PRO A 89 -3.21 -6.77 -21.42
CA PRO A 89 -1.97 -7.17 -20.74
C PRO A 89 -0.78 -6.26 -21.04
N THR A 90 -0.64 -5.82 -22.29
CA THR A 90 0.47 -4.94 -22.72
C THR A 90 0.26 -3.53 -22.18
N LYS A 91 -0.98 -3.04 -22.22
CA LYS A 91 -1.38 -1.76 -21.65
C LYS A 91 -1.12 -1.72 -20.14
N ASP A 92 -1.58 -2.75 -19.43
CA ASP A 92 -1.39 -2.88 -17.97
C ASP A 92 0.11 -2.88 -17.63
N ASP A 93 0.91 -3.65 -18.36
CA ASP A 93 2.36 -3.72 -18.18
C ASP A 93 3.05 -2.36 -18.42
N PHE A 94 2.61 -1.59 -19.41
CA PHE A 94 3.12 -0.25 -19.67
C PHE A 94 2.75 0.71 -18.53
N VAL A 95 1.46 0.80 -18.22
CA VAL A 95 0.94 1.76 -17.21
C VAL A 95 1.55 1.50 -15.84
N VAL A 96 1.61 0.24 -15.40
CA VAL A 96 2.18 -0.13 -14.09
C VAL A 96 3.69 0.11 -14.05
N THR A 97 4.41 -0.24 -15.13
CA THR A 97 5.87 -0.01 -15.20
C THR A 97 6.21 1.47 -15.20
N ALA A 98 5.50 2.28 -15.99
CA ALA A 98 5.71 3.73 -16.07
C ALA A 98 5.36 4.43 -14.75
N HIS A 99 4.21 4.08 -14.14
CA HIS A 99 3.81 4.62 -12.85
C HIS A 99 4.78 4.24 -11.72
N GLY A 100 5.23 2.97 -11.69
CA GLY A 100 6.22 2.52 -10.72
C GLY A 100 7.57 3.22 -10.88
N LEU A 101 8.01 3.47 -12.12
CA LEU A 101 9.23 4.23 -12.39
C LEU A 101 9.08 5.71 -12.01
N LEU A 102 7.94 6.34 -12.32
CA LEU A 102 7.64 7.70 -11.89
C LEU A 102 7.71 7.84 -10.36
N ASN A 103 7.13 6.89 -9.63
CA ASN A 103 7.18 6.86 -8.17
C ASN A 103 8.62 6.68 -7.65
N LEU A 104 9.41 5.79 -8.26
CA LEU A 104 10.82 5.62 -7.90
C LEU A 104 11.60 6.93 -8.09
N LEU A 105 11.44 7.59 -9.24
CA LEU A 105 12.11 8.86 -9.56
C LEU A 105 11.71 10.00 -8.60
N ASN A 106 10.50 9.96 -8.05
CA ASN A 106 10.03 10.93 -7.06
C ASN A 106 10.50 10.62 -5.65
N THR A 107 10.60 9.35 -5.29
CA THR A 107 10.82 8.97 -3.89
C THR A 107 12.24 8.50 -3.59
N ALA A 108 13.08 8.29 -4.60
CA ALA A 108 14.47 7.91 -4.40
C ALA A 108 15.23 8.94 -3.54
N VAL A 109 15.93 8.44 -2.52
CA VAL A 109 16.83 9.18 -1.61
C VAL A 109 18.26 8.69 -1.73
N PHE A 110 18.58 8.15 -2.88
CA PHE A 110 19.88 7.61 -3.29
C PHE A 110 20.05 7.82 -4.79
N ARG A 111 21.29 7.82 -5.27
CA ARG A 111 21.58 7.87 -6.71
C ARG A 111 21.20 6.54 -7.36
N LEU A 112 20.57 6.60 -8.52
CA LEU A 112 20.12 5.37 -9.20
C LEU A 112 21.28 4.47 -9.63
N GLU A 113 22.46 5.05 -9.90
CA GLU A 113 23.67 4.28 -10.14
C GLU A 113 24.03 3.34 -8.98
N ILE A 114 23.84 3.78 -7.75
CA ILE A 114 24.09 2.95 -6.55
C ILE A 114 23.10 1.78 -6.52
N MET A 115 21.83 2.04 -6.78
CA MET A 115 20.83 0.99 -6.85
C MET A 115 21.17 -0.05 -7.92
N GLU A 116 21.51 0.38 -9.14
CA GLU A 116 21.87 -0.55 -10.23
C GLU A 116 23.11 -1.38 -9.90
N LYS A 117 24.14 -0.75 -9.36
CA LYS A 117 25.35 -1.46 -8.88
C LYS A 117 25.04 -2.45 -7.77
N ALA A 118 24.19 -2.06 -6.80
CA ALA A 118 23.82 -2.93 -5.70
C ALA A 118 23.04 -4.17 -6.17
N ILE A 119 22.15 -4.01 -7.16
CA ILE A 119 21.45 -5.15 -7.80
C ILE A 119 22.44 -6.07 -8.51
N CYS A 120 23.30 -5.50 -9.35
CA CYS A 120 24.31 -6.27 -10.13
C CYS A 120 25.25 -7.04 -9.21
N ASN A 121 25.68 -6.43 -8.11
CA ASN A 121 26.59 -7.03 -7.15
C ASN A 121 25.91 -7.99 -6.16
N GLY A 122 24.59 -8.09 -6.21
CA GLY A 122 23.82 -8.93 -5.28
C GLY A 122 23.81 -8.41 -3.84
N GLN A 123 24.06 -7.11 -3.62
CA GLN A 123 23.96 -6.45 -2.33
C GLN A 123 22.52 -6.16 -1.92
N ILE A 124 21.64 -6.05 -2.90
CA ILE A 124 20.18 -6.12 -2.73
C ILE A 124 19.65 -7.27 -3.59
N ASN A 125 18.39 -7.64 -3.34
CA ASN A 125 17.79 -8.79 -4.02
C ASN A 125 17.84 -8.62 -5.55
N LYS A 126 18.47 -9.58 -6.25
CA LYS A 126 18.63 -9.61 -7.72
C LYS A 126 17.30 -9.71 -8.47
N ALA A 127 16.23 -10.12 -7.81
CA ALA A 127 14.90 -10.15 -8.40
C ALA A 127 14.27 -8.75 -8.55
N VAL A 128 14.90 -7.70 -7.98
CA VAL A 128 14.50 -6.31 -8.22
C VAL A 128 14.91 -5.90 -9.62
N THR A 129 13.96 -5.52 -10.45
CA THR A 129 14.23 -5.08 -11.83
C THR A 129 14.92 -3.71 -11.83
N PRO A 130 16.12 -3.58 -12.40
CA PRO A 130 16.83 -2.30 -12.47
C PRO A 130 16.03 -1.23 -13.22
N PRO A 131 16.15 0.06 -12.84
CA PRO A 131 15.48 1.16 -13.55
C PRO A 131 15.78 1.19 -15.05
N LYS A 132 17.01 0.91 -15.44
CA LYS A 132 17.42 0.83 -16.85
C LYS A 132 16.62 -0.21 -17.65
N GLU A 133 16.43 -1.40 -17.09
CA GLU A 133 15.62 -2.45 -17.73
C GLU A 133 14.15 -2.07 -17.83
N ARG A 134 13.62 -1.37 -16.81
CA ARG A 134 12.25 -0.85 -16.84
C ARG A 134 12.06 0.15 -17.98
N ILE A 135 13.03 1.04 -18.22
CA ILE A 135 13.01 1.99 -19.34
C ILE A 135 13.07 1.24 -20.67
N GLN A 136 13.99 0.28 -20.82
CA GLN A 136 14.08 -0.53 -22.04
C GLN A 136 12.76 -1.26 -22.33
N LYS A 137 12.11 -1.77 -21.30
CA LYS A 137 10.78 -2.39 -21.41
C LYS A 137 9.73 -1.40 -21.90
N LEU A 138 9.70 -0.17 -21.35
CA LEU A 138 8.75 0.86 -21.79
C LEU A 138 8.93 1.19 -23.27
N TRP A 139 10.16 1.35 -23.75
CA TRP A 139 10.44 1.57 -25.18
C TRP A 139 10.00 0.40 -26.04
N SER A 140 10.34 -0.83 -25.64
CA SER A 140 9.91 -2.03 -26.37
C SER A 140 8.39 -2.16 -26.48
N ILE A 141 7.65 -1.75 -25.44
CA ILE A 141 6.19 -1.76 -25.47
C ILE A 141 5.66 -0.59 -26.31
N ALA A 142 6.27 0.60 -26.20
CA ALA A 142 5.88 1.79 -26.96
C ALA A 142 5.99 1.55 -28.48
N ASP A 143 7.06 0.90 -28.94
CA ASP A 143 7.26 0.56 -30.36
C ASP A 143 6.13 -0.32 -30.93
N GLN A 144 5.45 -1.09 -30.10
CA GLN A 144 4.36 -2.00 -30.48
C GLN A 144 2.97 -1.46 -30.15
N ALA A 145 2.87 -0.23 -29.63
CA ALA A 145 1.61 0.32 -29.09
C ALA A 145 0.59 0.80 -30.15
N GLY A 146 0.93 0.71 -31.44
CA GLY A 146 0.04 1.09 -32.55
C GLY A 146 -0.48 2.53 -32.41
N ALA A 147 -1.79 2.72 -32.29
CA ALA A 147 -2.38 4.06 -32.17
C ALA A 147 -1.95 4.83 -30.90
N MET A 148 -1.41 4.16 -29.89
CA MET A 148 -0.92 4.77 -28.66
C MET A 148 0.60 5.00 -28.67
N GLN A 149 1.27 4.66 -29.74
CA GLN A 149 2.74 4.70 -29.86
C GLN A 149 3.31 6.07 -29.49
N GLU A 150 2.83 7.13 -30.10
CA GLU A 150 3.32 8.49 -29.85
C GLU A 150 3.19 8.88 -28.38
N LEU A 151 2.04 8.60 -27.77
CA LEU A 151 1.81 8.92 -26.38
C LEU A 151 2.67 8.08 -25.42
N CYS A 152 2.87 6.81 -25.73
CA CYS A 152 3.76 5.93 -24.97
C CYS A 152 5.23 6.38 -25.08
N MET A 153 5.66 6.81 -26.28
CA MET A 153 7.00 7.36 -26.49
C MET A 153 7.24 8.65 -25.69
N VAL A 154 6.27 9.55 -25.65
CA VAL A 154 6.35 10.78 -24.82
C VAL A 154 6.56 10.43 -23.34
N VAL A 155 5.83 9.45 -22.83
CA VAL A 155 5.99 9.00 -21.44
C VAL A 155 7.35 8.34 -21.22
N ALA A 156 7.77 7.45 -22.12
CA ALA A 156 9.06 6.74 -22.02
C ALA A 156 10.23 7.72 -22.07
N ASP A 157 10.21 8.68 -22.99
CA ASP A 157 11.24 9.71 -23.14
C ASP A 157 11.36 10.59 -21.89
N ALA A 158 10.23 11.09 -21.39
CA ALA A 158 10.23 11.92 -20.18
C ALA A 158 10.80 11.16 -18.95
N LEU A 159 10.42 9.89 -18.78
CA LEU A 159 10.95 9.05 -17.70
C LEU A 159 12.45 8.72 -17.90
N GLU A 160 12.89 8.45 -19.13
CA GLU A 160 14.29 8.20 -19.41
C GLU A 160 15.17 9.44 -19.19
N ASN A 161 14.71 10.63 -19.61
CA ASN A 161 15.44 11.87 -19.39
C ASN A 161 15.61 12.12 -17.89
N LYS A 162 14.56 11.94 -17.09
CA LYS A 162 14.65 12.10 -15.63
C LYS A 162 15.51 11.02 -14.97
N TYR A 163 15.47 9.78 -15.48
CA TYR A 163 16.36 8.72 -15.02
C TYR A 163 17.83 9.09 -15.26
N ARG A 164 18.20 9.62 -16.45
CA ARG A 164 19.56 10.07 -16.75
C ARG A 164 20.03 11.19 -15.82
N GLU A 165 19.16 12.15 -15.51
CA GLU A 165 19.45 13.18 -14.53
C GLU A 165 19.71 12.60 -13.12
N ARG A 166 18.92 11.60 -12.70
CA ARG A 166 19.00 10.98 -11.38
C ARG A 166 20.05 9.87 -11.26
N LEU A 167 20.68 9.48 -12.35
CA LEU A 167 21.67 8.41 -12.33
C LEU A 167 22.83 8.74 -11.36
N ASN A 168 23.38 9.96 -11.46
CA ASN A 168 24.53 10.41 -10.70
C ASN A 168 24.20 11.48 -9.62
N THR A 169 22.98 12.00 -9.62
CA THR A 169 22.55 13.05 -8.70
C THR A 169 21.22 12.68 -8.05
N CYS A 170 21.06 13.00 -6.77
CA CYS A 170 19.80 12.83 -6.06
C CYS A 170 19.62 13.99 -5.06
N PRO A 171 18.87 15.04 -5.43
CA PRO A 171 18.64 16.18 -4.52
C PRO A 171 17.99 15.78 -3.20
N LYS A 172 17.06 14.82 -3.20
CA LYS A 172 16.46 14.30 -1.95
C LYS A 172 17.50 13.65 -1.04
N ALA A 173 18.53 12.99 -1.58
CA ALA A 173 19.60 12.40 -0.78
C ALA A 173 20.39 13.47 -0.03
N ASN A 174 20.69 14.60 -0.69
CA ASN A 174 21.40 15.72 -0.07
C ASN A 174 20.59 16.33 1.07
N VAL A 175 19.30 16.62 0.81
CA VAL A 175 18.40 17.18 1.84
C VAL A 175 18.17 16.19 2.98
N LEU A 176 18.05 14.89 2.68
CA LEU A 176 17.98 13.85 3.72
C LEU A 176 19.21 13.86 4.60
N LYS A 177 20.41 13.91 4.00
CA LYS A 177 21.66 13.96 4.75
C LYS A 177 21.75 15.20 5.63
N GLU A 178 21.48 16.39 5.11
CA GLU A 178 21.43 17.63 5.88
C GLU A 178 20.45 17.55 7.05
N TYR A 179 19.27 16.94 6.82
CA TYR A 179 18.27 16.73 7.86
C TYR A 179 18.79 15.79 8.96
N LEU A 180 19.43 14.68 8.60
CA LEU A 180 19.98 13.71 9.55
C LEU A 180 21.14 14.31 10.34
N ASP A 181 22.00 15.11 9.70
CA ASP A 181 23.13 15.80 10.35
C ASP A 181 22.66 16.87 11.35
N SER A 182 21.56 17.54 11.06
CA SER A 182 21.04 18.64 11.89
C SER A 182 20.19 18.20 13.08
N HIS A 183 19.77 16.94 13.13
CA HIS A 183 18.87 16.42 14.16
C HIS A 183 19.47 15.22 14.89
N LYS A 184 19.30 15.19 16.20
CA LYS A 184 19.62 14.00 17.01
C LYS A 184 18.34 13.37 17.50
N PHE A 185 18.13 12.11 17.20
CA PHE A 185 16.95 11.36 17.59
C PHE A 185 17.33 10.25 18.58
N SER A 186 16.48 10.00 19.57
CA SER A 186 16.59 8.80 20.38
C SER A 186 15.82 7.63 19.73
N LYS A 187 14.74 7.93 18.97
CA LYS A 187 13.97 6.95 18.23
C LYS A 187 13.25 7.60 17.04
N ALA A 188 13.75 7.42 15.84
CA ALA A 188 13.14 7.96 14.64
C ALA A 188 12.82 6.87 13.61
N ALA A 189 11.87 7.16 12.73
CA ALA A 189 11.51 6.28 11.60
C ALA A 189 11.62 7.03 10.28
N ILE A 190 12.30 6.42 9.29
CA ILE A 190 12.26 6.84 7.90
C ILE A 190 11.25 5.95 7.18
N VAL A 191 10.19 6.55 6.65
CA VAL A 191 9.15 5.82 5.91
C VAL A 191 9.45 5.89 4.43
N VAL A 192 9.58 4.70 3.84
CA VAL A 192 9.99 4.49 2.44
C VAL A 192 8.94 3.70 1.66
N PRO A 193 8.90 3.78 0.32
CA PRO A 193 7.91 3.06 -0.47
C PRO A 193 8.20 1.56 -0.63
N LYS A 194 9.47 1.16 -0.62
CA LYS A 194 9.91 -0.22 -0.93
C LYS A 194 10.96 -0.70 0.07
N ALA A 195 11.00 -2.01 0.33
CA ALA A 195 11.90 -2.60 1.32
C ALA A 195 13.39 -2.38 0.98
N TYR A 196 13.77 -2.52 -0.28
CA TYR A 196 15.17 -2.34 -0.70
C TYR A 196 15.73 -0.92 -0.47
N TYR A 197 14.87 0.08 -0.24
CA TYR A 197 15.35 1.43 0.17
C TYR A 197 16.09 1.39 1.49
N ALA A 198 15.66 0.54 2.42
CA ALA A 198 16.32 0.38 3.71
C ALA A 198 17.75 -0.12 3.55
N ASP A 199 17.95 -1.07 2.63
CA ASP A 199 19.27 -1.63 2.37
C ASP A 199 20.20 -0.60 1.69
N LEU A 200 19.66 0.13 0.69
CA LEU A 200 20.41 1.19 0.03
C LEU A 200 20.78 2.34 0.97
N LEU A 201 19.85 2.74 1.86
CA LEU A 201 20.14 3.77 2.86
C LEU A 201 21.19 3.33 3.87
N ARG A 202 21.14 2.06 4.33
CA ARG A 202 22.19 1.52 5.23
C ARG A 202 23.54 1.43 4.56
N MET A 203 23.59 1.19 3.24
CA MET A 203 24.84 1.17 2.47
C MET A 203 25.41 2.56 2.27
N GLU A 204 24.58 3.56 2.01
CA GLU A 204 25.00 4.92 1.71
C GLU A 204 25.26 5.75 2.97
N TYR A 205 24.55 5.45 4.07
CA TYR A 205 24.57 6.20 5.32
C TYR A 205 24.68 5.28 6.55
N PRO A 206 25.70 4.39 6.62
CA PRO A 206 25.80 3.39 7.70
C PRO A 206 25.86 4.02 9.10
N GLU A 207 26.43 5.23 9.22
CA GLU A 207 26.58 5.96 10.47
C GLU A 207 25.28 6.29 11.18
N TYR A 208 24.17 6.49 10.43
CA TYR A 208 22.86 6.81 11.03
C TYR A 208 22.04 5.58 11.40
N PHE A 209 22.44 4.40 10.92
CA PHE A 209 21.75 3.13 11.16
C PHE A 209 22.57 2.18 12.05
N ALA A 210 23.70 2.64 12.59
CA ALA A 210 24.53 1.83 13.48
C ALA A 210 23.86 1.54 14.82
N ASP A 211 23.07 2.48 15.31
CA ASP A 211 22.28 2.36 16.54
C ASP A 211 20.81 2.10 16.17
N GLU A 212 20.07 1.41 17.04
CA GLU A 212 18.62 1.18 16.88
C GLU A 212 17.77 2.46 17.00
N ALA A 213 18.42 3.61 17.16
CA ALA A 213 17.77 4.92 17.25
C ALA A 213 17.02 5.31 15.96
N MET A 214 17.47 4.81 14.82
CA MET A 214 16.84 5.08 13.53
C MET A 214 16.46 3.79 12.83
N ILE A 215 15.18 3.69 12.46
CA ILE A 215 14.67 2.57 11.68
C ILE A 215 14.19 3.02 10.31
N CYS A 216 14.39 2.18 9.31
CA CYS A 216 13.78 2.35 8.00
C CYS A 216 12.65 1.34 7.83
N VAL A 217 11.44 1.81 7.51
CA VAL A 217 10.24 0.99 7.43
C VAL A 217 9.42 1.36 6.20
N THR A 218 8.82 0.37 5.54
CA THR A 218 7.92 0.66 4.42
C THR A 218 6.58 1.20 4.92
N ALA A 219 5.93 2.03 4.09
CA ALA A 219 4.60 2.55 4.38
C ALA A 219 3.56 1.43 4.64
N ASN A 220 3.72 0.27 3.99
CA ASN A 220 2.85 -0.89 4.19
C ASN A 220 3.07 -1.63 5.51
N ARG A 221 4.26 -1.53 6.09
CA ARG A 221 4.64 -2.17 7.37
C ARG A 221 4.70 -1.20 8.53
N PHE A 222 4.37 0.07 8.31
CA PHE A 222 4.40 1.07 9.35
C PHE A 222 3.39 0.74 10.46
N ASP A 223 3.89 0.56 11.69
CA ASP A 223 3.04 0.31 12.86
C ASP A 223 2.70 1.63 13.55
N SER A 224 1.48 2.10 13.35
CA SER A 224 0.98 3.35 13.93
C SER A 224 0.85 3.32 15.47
N ARG A 225 0.95 2.14 16.10
CA ARG A 225 0.92 1.99 17.56
C ARG A 225 2.26 2.34 18.21
N LYS A 226 3.37 2.17 17.46
CA LYS A 226 4.70 2.54 17.92
C LYS A 226 4.83 4.06 17.98
N LYS A 227 5.60 4.55 18.95
CA LYS A 227 5.88 5.98 19.14
C LYS A 227 7.32 6.28 18.79
N TYR A 228 7.50 7.40 18.11
CA TYR A 228 8.79 7.90 17.65
C TYR A 228 8.94 9.38 18.05
N ASP A 229 10.14 9.87 18.13
CA ASP A 229 10.45 11.30 18.32
C ASP A 229 10.13 12.07 17.03
N ALA A 230 10.49 11.48 15.89
CA ALA A 230 10.16 12.00 14.56
C ALA A 230 9.88 10.87 13.58
N VAL A 231 9.06 11.18 12.57
CA VAL A 231 8.83 10.33 11.41
C VAL A 231 9.17 11.15 10.17
N LEU A 232 10.11 10.68 9.37
CA LEU A 232 10.50 11.29 8.11
C LEU A 232 9.99 10.46 6.94
N CYS A 233 9.26 11.09 6.01
CA CYS A 233 8.75 10.47 4.81
C CYS A 233 9.57 10.92 3.59
N VAL A 234 9.99 9.99 2.74
CA VAL A 234 10.82 10.31 1.57
C VAL A 234 10.03 10.83 0.36
N GLY A 235 8.75 11.02 0.49
CA GLY A 235 7.85 11.53 -0.54
C GLY A 235 6.41 11.61 -0.06
N GLU A 236 5.50 11.97 -0.96
CA GLU A 236 4.06 11.97 -0.71
C GLU A 236 3.55 10.51 -0.71
N LEU A 237 3.85 9.78 0.38
CA LEU A 237 3.44 8.40 0.57
C LEU A 237 2.03 8.36 1.15
N ASN A 238 1.08 7.88 0.35
CA ASN A 238 -0.32 7.79 0.75
C ASN A 238 -0.88 6.43 0.34
N ASN A 239 -1.11 5.57 1.30
CA ASN A 239 -1.76 4.28 1.07
C ASN A 239 -2.78 3.96 2.18
N LYS A 240 -3.39 2.77 2.12
CA LYS A 240 -4.43 2.37 3.09
C LYS A 240 -3.90 2.24 4.53
N ARG A 241 -2.59 2.01 4.72
CA ARG A 241 -1.99 1.77 6.04
C ARG A 241 -1.24 2.97 6.60
N PHE A 242 -0.72 3.83 5.73
CA PHE A 242 0.08 4.98 6.12
C PHE A 242 -0.29 6.21 5.30
N ASP A 243 -0.50 7.32 5.99
CA ASP A 243 -0.69 8.65 5.44
C ASP A 243 0.02 9.65 6.36
N PRO A 244 1.02 10.39 5.89
CA PRO A 244 1.75 11.35 6.74
C PRO A 244 0.83 12.40 7.37
N LEU A 245 -0.24 12.82 6.69
CA LEU A 245 -1.21 13.79 7.21
C LEU A 245 -2.09 13.23 8.33
N GLN A 246 -2.10 11.90 8.54
CA GLN A 246 -2.90 11.22 9.55
C GLN A 246 -2.05 10.42 10.54
N CYS A 247 -0.72 10.44 10.38
CA CYS A 247 0.19 9.72 11.24
C CYS A 247 0.31 10.44 12.59
N MET A 248 -0.04 9.75 13.68
CA MET A 248 0.03 10.25 15.06
C MET A 248 1.10 9.51 15.89
N SER A 249 2.03 8.83 15.22
CA SER A 249 3.08 8.04 15.87
C SER A 249 4.25 8.88 16.36
N ALA A 250 4.36 10.12 15.91
CA ALA A 250 5.32 11.10 16.36
C ALA A 250 4.66 12.47 16.51
N ARG A 251 5.32 13.36 17.26
CA ARG A 251 4.91 14.76 17.35
C ARG A 251 5.19 15.51 16.04
N ASN A 252 6.36 15.24 15.45
CA ASN A 252 6.79 15.86 14.21
C ASN A 252 6.81 14.79 13.10
N ILE A 253 6.09 15.09 12.02
CA ILE A 253 6.11 14.32 10.78
C ILE A 253 6.70 15.23 9.71
N ASP A 254 7.84 14.86 9.18
CA ASP A 254 8.52 15.61 8.15
C ASP A 254 8.45 14.87 6.81
N VAL A 255 8.18 15.58 5.72
CA VAL A 255 7.97 14.98 4.41
C VAL A 255 8.85 15.67 3.38
N LEU A 256 9.79 14.93 2.78
CA LEU A 256 10.66 15.43 1.71
C LEU A 256 9.89 15.45 0.39
N LEU A 257 9.68 16.62 -0.19
CA LEU A 257 8.81 16.80 -1.35
C LEU A 257 9.50 17.58 -2.48
N TYR A 258 9.46 17.02 -3.68
CA TYR A 258 9.64 17.83 -4.90
C TYR A 258 8.44 18.73 -5.13
N GLY A 259 8.60 19.78 -5.95
CA GLY A 259 7.54 20.76 -6.18
C GLY A 259 6.22 20.18 -6.72
N CYS A 260 6.26 19.10 -7.51
CA CYS A 260 5.06 18.40 -7.96
C CYS A 260 4.36 17.66 -6.80
N GLU A 261 5.10 17.02 -5.92
CA GLU A 261 4.57 16.34 -4.74
C GLU A 261 4.03 17.36 -3.72
N GLU A 262 4.71 18.47 -3.54
CA GLU A 262 4.31 19.55 -2.62
C GLU A 262 2.94 20.14 -3.00
N LYS A 263 2.64 20.29 -4.29
CA LYS A 263 1.31 20.71 -4.75
C LYS A 263 0.22 19.71 -4.35
N VAL A 264 0.46 18.42 -4.56
CA VAL A 264 -0.48 17.34 -4.17
C VAL A 264 -0.67 17.33 -2.66
N PHE A 265 0.42 17.34 -1.91
CA PHE A 265 0.43 17.35 -0.46
C PHE A 265 -0.30 18.55 0.14
N THR A 266 -0.02 19.76 -0.39
CA THR A 266 -0.67 21.00 0.05
C THR A 266 -2.18 20.96 -0.23
N PHE A 267 -2.59 20.49 -1.41
CA PHE A 267 -4.00 20.33 -1.73
C PHE A 267 -4.71 19.38 -0.76
N ARG A 268 -4.11 18.21 -0.48
CA ARG A 268 -4.66 17.26 0.49
C ARG A 268 -4.75 17.85 1.90
N ARG A 269 -3.70 18.55 2.35
CA ARG A 269 -3.66 19.23 3.66
C ARG A 269 -4.77 20.29 3.78
N LYS A 270 -4.98 21.10 2.75
CA LYS A 270 -6.08 22.09 2.70
C LYS A 270 -7.45 21.41 2.78
N LYS A 271 -7.63 20.30 2.06
CA LYS A 271 -8.88 19.52 2.08
C LYS A 271 -9.19 18.97 3.47
N ILE A 272 -8.19 18.41 4.16
CA ILE A 272 -8.34 17.94 5.53
C ILE A 272 -8.69 19.10 6.48
N ALA A 273 -7.95 20.21 6.39
CA ALA A 273 -8.21 21.39 7.21
C ALA A 273 -9.61 21.99 7.00
N LYS A 274 -10.15 21.92 5.78
CA LYS A 274 -11.53 22.33 5.47
C LYS A 274 -12.57 21.45 6.17
N TYR A 275 -12.32 20.13 6.28
CA TYR A 275 -13.22 19.24 7.04
C TYR A 275 -13.09 19.42 8.55
N GLU A 276 -11.89 19.60 9.07
CA GLU A 276 -11.68 19.90 10.49
C GLU A 276 -12.39 21.21 10.89
N ARG A 277 -12.32 22.24 10.08
CA ARG A 277 -13.08 23.49 10.31
C ARG A 277 -14.60 23.27 10.35
N LYS A 278 -15.14 22.50 9.40
CA LYS A 278 -16.57 22.15 9.43
C LYS A 278 -16.96 21.40 10.70
N LEU A 279 -16.11 20.51 11.18
CA LEU A 279 -16.32 19.81 12.45
C LEU A 279 -16.25 20.78 13.63
N ASP A 280 -15.25 21.67 13.68
CA ASP A 280 -15.11 22.70 14.71
C ASP A 280 -16.33 23.61 14.76
N GLN A 281 -16.86 24.04 13.61
CA GLN A 281 -18.10 24.82 13.53
C GLN A 281 -19.28 24.05 14.14
N ARG A 282 -19.46 22.77 13.83
CA ARG A 282 -20.56 21.94 14.35
C ARG A 282 -20.49 21.72 15.86
N ILE A 283 -19.28 21.64 16.43
CA ILE A 283 -19.09 21.44 17.89
C ILE A 283 -18.86 22.76 18.65
N GLY A 284 -18.99 23.91 17.98
CA GLY A 284 -18.79 25.22 18.61
C GLY A 284 -17.35 25.51 19.04
N ALA A 285 -16.37 24.84 18.43
CA ALA A 285 -14.94 24.97 18.74
C ALA A 285 -14.19 26.01 17.88
N THR A 286 -14.87 26.67 16.94
CA THR A 286 -14.28 27.63 15.99
C THR A 286 -13.71 28.84 16.71
N ARG A 287 -12.50 29.27 16.33
CA ARG A 287 -11.95 30.59 16.69
C ARG A 287 -12.40 31.61 15.64
N LEU A 288 -12.86 32.77 16.09
CA LEU A 288 -13.29 33.86 15.22
C LEU A 288 -12.16 34.50 14.40
N GLU A 289 -10.90 34.22 14.74
CA GLU A 289 -9.70 34.81 14.13
C GLU A 289 -9.06 33.96 13.02
N ASP A 290 -9.55 32.75 12.78
CA ASP A 290 -8.94 31.76 11.85
C ASP A 290 -9.68 31.70 10.50
N ASP A 291 -10.15 32.83 9.96
CA ASP A 291 -10.62 32.86 8.57
C ASP A 291 -9.41 33.09 7.62
N PRO A 292 -8.76 32.04 7.12
CA PRO A 292 -7.72 32.21 6.13
C PRO A 292 -8.40 32.80 4.88
N LYS A 293 -7.74 33.75 4.24
CA LYS A 293 -8.14 34.23 2.92
C LYS A 293 -8.48 33.02 2.05
N GLU A 294 -9.72 32.94 1.60
CA GLU A 294 -10.13 31.90 0.64
C GLU A 294 -9.21 32.02 -0.58
N ASP A 295 -8.52 30.94 -0.91
CA ASP A 295 -7.81 30.84 -2.18
C ASP A 295 -8.82 31.04 -3.32
N ASP A 296 -8.33 31.52 -4.47
CA ASP A 296 -9.16 31.64 -5.66
C ASP A 296 -9.95 30.34 -5.92
N PRO A 297 -11.28 30.36 -5.85
CA PRO A 297 -12.11 29.18 -6.03
C PRO A 297 -11.89 28.48 -7.36
N SER A 298 -11.41 29.21 -8.37
CA SER A 298 -11.12 28.66 -9.71
C SER A 298 -9.90 27.75 -9.69
N LEU A 299 -8.86 28.11 -8.92
CA LEU A 299 -7.65 27.31 -8.76
C LEU A 299 -7.91 26.03 -7.94
N GLU A 300 -8.72 26.15 -6.87
CA GLU A 300 -9.12 24.98 -6.06
C GLU A 300 -9.91 23.99 -6.91
N MET A 301 -10.88 24.46 -7.70
CA MET A 301 -11.68 23.64 -8.59
C MET A 301 -10.84 22.97 -9.69
N HIS A 302 -9.85 23.68 -10.23
CA HIS A 302 -8.94 23.13 -11.24
C HIS A 302 -8.10 21.99 -10.65
N MET A 303 -7.48 22.20 -9.49
CA MET A 303 -6.73 21.17 -8.79
C MET A 303 -7.60 19.97 -8.40
N GLU A 304 -8.85 20.19 -8.00
CA GLU A 304 -9.77 19.10 -7.66
C GLU A 304 -10.06 18.20 -8.88
N LYS A 305 -10.28 18.78 -10.06
CA LYS A 305 -10.47 18.03 -11.31
C LYS A 305 -9.22 17.22 -11.69
N GLU A 306 -8.02 17.80 -11.53
CA GLU A 306 -6.77 17.11 -11.78
C GLU A 306 -6.59 15.94 -10.81
N MET A 307 -6.82 16.15 -9.51
CA MET A 307 -6.72 15.10 -8.51
C MET A 307 -7.75 13.97 -8.73
N GLN A 308 -8.96 14.30 -9.16
CA GLN A 308 -9.96 13.31 -9.54
C GLN A 308 -9.50 12.46 -10.75
N ARG A 309 -8.83 13.07 -11.74
CA ARG A 309 -8.25 12.32 -12.86
C ARG A 309 -7.12 11.40 -12.40
N PHE A 310 -6.26 11.86 -11.51
CA PHE A 310 -5.17 11.04 -10.99
C PHE A 310 -5.69 9.90 -10.11
N SER A 311 -6.74 10.11 -9.31
CA SER A 311 -7.35 9.04 -8.52
C SER A 311 -7.89 7.91 -9.40
N VAL A 312 -8.38 8.20 -10.60
CA VAL A 312 -8.81 7.18 -11.57
C VAL A 312 -7.65 6.28 -12.02
N LEU A 313 -6.43 6.83 -12.12
CA LEU A 313 -5.23 6.04 -12.42
C LEU A 313 -4.81 5.20 -11.21
N ASP A 314 -4.78 5.80 -10.03
CA ASP A 314 -4.41 5.12 -8.79
C ASP A 314 -5.40 4.00 -8.46
N GLU A 315 -6.72 4.24 -8.60
CA GLU A 315 -7.77 3.22 -8.49
C GLU A 315 -7.62 2.09 -9.52
N TYR A 316 -7.17 2.41 -10.73
CA TYR A 316 -6.92 1.38 -11.74
C TYR A 316 -5.73 0.49 -11.36
N ILE A 317 -4.64 1.07 -10.90
CA ILE A 317 -3.47 0.33 -10.45
C ILE A 317 -3.83 -0.51 -9.21
N ASP A 318 -4.59 0.05 -8.29
CA ASP A 318 -5.14 -0.68 -7.14
C ASP A 318 -6.08 -1.81 -7.59
N ALA A 319 -6.92 -1.58 -8.61
CA ALA A 319 -7.81 -2.60 -9.15
C ALA A 319 -7.08 -3.74 -9.85
N LEU A 320 -5.92 -3.48 -10.47
CA LEU A 320 -5.04 -4.54 -11.00
C LEU A 320 -4.45 -5.39 -9.86
N ASN A 321 -4.32 -4.80 -8.68
CA ASN A 321 -3.86 -5.45 -7.45
C ASN A 321 -5.01 -5.99 -6.58
N THR A 322 -6.27 -5.63 -6.88
CA THR A 322 -7.45 -6.09 -6.15
C THR A 322 -8.31 -6.95 -7.08
N PHE A 323 -8.69 -8.12 -6.62
CA PHE A 323 -9.57 -9.00 -7.40
C PHE A 323 -11.03 -8.69 -7.04
N ASP A 324 -11.82 -8.37 -8.02
CA ASP A 324 -13.27 -8.22 -7.88
C ASP A 324 -13.97 -9.28 -8.74
N ILE A 325 -14.61 -10.24 -8.07
CA ILE A 325 -15.37 -11.31 -8.73
C ILE A 325 -16.47 -10.74 -9.64
N HIS A 326 -17.09 -9.61 -9.25
CA HIS A 326 -18.13 -8.97 -10.04
C HIS A 326 -17.57 -8.37 -11.35
N LYS A 327 -16.34 -7.84 -11.33
CA LYS A 327 -15.68 -7.36 -12.55
C LYS A 327 -15.28 -8.50 -13.50
N LEU A 328 -14.97 -9.68 -12.97
CA LEU A 328 -14.74 -10.87 -13.80
C LEU A 328 -16.01 -11.32 -14.53
N VAL A 329 -17.14 -11.32 -13.84
CA VAL A 329 -18.45 -11.66 -14.44
C VAL A 329 -18.86 -10.63 -15.49
N GLN A 330 -18.61 -9.34 -15.27
CA GLN A 330 -18.89 -8.28 -16.25
C GLN A 330 -17.94 -8.35 -17.46
N ARG A 331 -16.68 -8.71 -17.29
CA ARG A 331 -15.72 -8.90 -18.39
C ARG A 331 -15.99 -10.14 -19.22
N SER A 332 -16.50 -11.22 -18.64
CA SER A 332 -16.90 -12.42 -19.37
C SER A 332 -18.09 -12.16 -20.32
N ASN A 333 -18.96 -11.19 -19.97
CA ASN A 333 -20.06 -10.75 -20.83
C ASN A 333 -19.60 -9.83 -21.99
N ALA A 334 -18.36 -9.32 -21.96
CA ALA A 334 -17.78 -8.44 -22.99
C ALA A 334 -16.93 -9.16 -24.05
N GLY A 335 -16.99 -10.48 -24.13
CA GLY A 335 -16.41 -11.26 -25.25
C GLY A 335 -14.89 -11.43 -25.29
N GLY A 336 -14.19 -11.26 -24.18
CA GLY A 336 -12.74 -11.48 -24.07
C GLY A 336 -12.39 -12.94 -23.73
N ILE A 337 -11.80 -13.67 -24.67
CA ILE A 337 -11.60 -15.14 -24.66
C ILE A 337 -10.50 -15.65 -23.70
N ASN A 338 -9.82 -14.84 -22.89
CA ASN A 338 -8.63 -15.26 -22.13
C ASN A 338 -8.59 -14.91 -20.63
N ALA A 339 -9.74 -14.78 -19.95
CA ALA A 339 -9.72 -14.81 -18.50
C ALA A 339 -9.63 -16.27 -18.02
N PRO A 340 -8.79 -16.61 -17.02
CA PRO A 340 -8.84 -17.94 -16.41
C PRO A 340 -10.18 -18.08 -15.68
N MET A 341 -11.16 -18.64 -16.37
CA MET A 341 -12.46 -18.97 -15.79
C MET A 341 -12.32 -20.31 -15.06
N SER A 342 -12.70 -20.33 -13.78
CA SER A 342 -13.01 -21.60 -13.14
C SER A 342 -14.33 -22.07 -13.74
N GLU A 343 -14.30 -23.22 -14.41
CA GLU A 343 -15.50 -23.84 -14.94
C GLU A 343 -16.46 -24.13 -13.78
N VAL A 344 -17.65 -23.56 -13.85
CA VAL A 344 -18.73 -23.90 -12.93
C VAL A 344 -19.22 -25.29 -13.29
N LYS A 345 -19.01 -26.23 -12.38
CA LYS A 345 -19.40 -27.64 -12.61
C LYS A 345 -20.69 -28.02 -11.89
N TYR A 346 -20.94 -27.40 -10.75
CA TYR A 346 -22.11 -27.70 -9.93
C TYR A 346 -22.81 -26.41 -9.53
N VAL A 347 -24.14 -26.47 -9.41
CA VAL A 347 -24.98 -25.38 -8.93
C VAL A 347 -25.77 -25.90 -7.74
N GLY A 348 -25.63 -25.24 -6.59
CA GLY A 348 -26.47 -25.49 -5.42
C GLY A 348 -27.58 -24.43 -5.34
N THR A 349 -28.76 -24.83 -4.91
CA THR A 349 -29.87 -23.91 -4.64
C THR A 349 -30.21 -23.99 -3.16
N PHE A 350 -30.17 -22.86 -2.47
CA PHE A 350 -30.59 -22.78 -1.07
C PHE A 350 -32.12 -22.80 -0.94
N VAL A 351 -32.60 -23.10 0.26
CA VAL A 351 -34.03 -23.07 0.58
C VAL A 351 -34.64 -21.68 0.35
N SER A 352 -33.81 -20.62 0.48
CA SER A 352 -34.18 -19.23 0.18
C SER A 352 -34.36 -18.93 -1.31
N GLY A 353 -33.98 -19.85 -2.20
CA GLY A 353 -34.02 -19.68 -3.66
C GLY A 353 -32.73 -19.07 -4.23
N GLU A 354 -31.78 -18.65 -3.41
CA GLU A 354 -30.47 -18.18 -3.84
C GLU A 354 -29.65 -19.34 -4.42
N GLN A 355 -28.74 -19.03 -5.34
CA GLN A 355 -27.90 -20.04 -5.99
C GLN A 355 -26.44 -19.80 -5.66
N ILE A 356 -25.72 -20.90 -5.47
CA ILE A 356 -24.26 -20.94 -5.31
C ILE A 356 -23.64 -21.78 -6.44
N PHE A 357 -22.53 -21.30 -6.97
CA PHE A 357 -21.80 -21.95 -8.05
C PHE A 357 -20.51 -22.55 -7.52
N PHE A 358 -20.27 -23.82 -7.81
CA PHE A 358 -19.08 -24.53 -7.38
C PHE A 358 -18.21 -24.91 -8.56
N SER A 359 -16.89 -24.70 -8.44
CA SER A 359 -15.91 -25.34 -9.32
C SER A 359 -15.67 -26.79 -8.89
N ARG A 360 -15.10 -27.61 -9.77
CA ARG A 360 -14.76 -29.01 -9.49
C ARG A 360 -13.90 -29.20 -8.23
N TYR A 361 -13.09 -28.21 -7.89
CA TYR A 361 -12.12 -28.28 -6.81
C TYR A 361 -12.53 -27.49 -5.57
N TYR A 362 -13.79 -27.06 -5.52
CA TYR A 362 -14.28 -26.33 -4.36
C TYR A 362 -14.47 -27.30 -3.18
N SER A 363 -14.07 -26.91 -1.98
CA SER A 363 -14.34 -27.61 -0.74
C SER A 363 -15.37 -26.80 0.05
N ALA A 364 -16.57 -27.34 0.21
CA ALA A 364 -17.63 -26.72 0.97
C ALA A 364 -17.52 -27.12 2.45
N VAL A 365 -17.61 -26.14 3.33
CA VAL A 365 -17.68 -26.39 4.78
C VAL A 365 -19.15 -26.63 5.14
N VAL A 366 -19.42 -27.80 5.68
CA VAL A 366 -20.78 -28.26 6.05
C VAL A 366 -20.84 -28.49 7.56
N PHE A 367 -21.89 -28.01 8.20
CA PHE A 367 -22.14 -28.29 9.61
C PHE A 367 -22.81 -29.65 9.75
N ASP A 368 -22.16 -30.58 10.44
CA ASP A 368 -22.72 -31.89 10.79
C ASP A 368 -23.49 -31.77 12.12
N ASN A 369 -24.80 -31.84 12.03
CA ASN A 369 -25.68 -31.72 13.20
C ASN A 369 -25.58 -32.92 14.18
N ILE A 370 -25.02 -34.05 13.74
CA ILE A 370 -24.90 -35.26 14.58
C ILE A 370 -23.59 -35.21 15.37
N ALA A 371 -22.51 -34.81 14.69
CA ALA A 371 -21.19 -34.71 15.33
C ALA A 371 -20.97 -33.35 16.01
N GLU A 372 -21.89 -32.39 15.87
CA GLU A 372 -21.77 -30.98 16.33
C GLU A 372 -20.44 -30.35 15.86
N ASN A 373 -20.02 -30.66 14.66
CA ASN A 373 -18.73 -30.26 14.11
C ASN A 373 -18.87 -29.80 12.66
N VAL A 374 -17.85 -29.14 12.12
CA VAL A 374 -17.78 -28.76 10.71
C VAL A 374 -16.88 -29.74 9.95
N ILE A 375 -17.36 -30.20 8.80
CA ILE A 375 -16.63 -31.09 7.90
C ILE A 375 -16.51 -30.48 6.52
N GLU A 376 -15.43 -30.77 5.82
CA GLU A 376 -15.27 -30.39 4.42
C GLU A 376 -15.85 -31.46 3.49
N LYS A 377 -16.71 -31.05 2.56
CA LYS A 377 -17.25 -31.90 1.50
C LYS A 377 -16.92 -31.34 0.12
N SER A 378 -16.58 -32.19 -0.82
CA SER A 378 -16.57 -31.80 -2.23
C SER A 378 -18.02 -31.51 -2.71
N PRO A 379 -18.22 -30.67 -3.75
CA PRO A 379 -19.56 -30.39 -4.25
C PRO A 379 -20.36 -31.63 -4.66
N GLU A 380 -19.67 -32.72 -5.06
CA GLU A 380 -20.25 -34.02 -5.41
C GLU A 380 -20.83 -34.76 -4.20
N GLN A 381 -20.35 -34.46 -3.00
CA GLN A 381 -20.75 -35.10 -1.75
C GLN A 381 -21.82 -34.32 -1.00
N LEU A 382 -22.20 -33.12 -1.52
CA LEU A 382 -23.27 -32.32 -0.92
C LEU A 382 -24.64 -32.98 -1.17
N LEU A 383 -25.41 -33.10 -0.10
CA LEU A 383 -26.75 -33.64 -0.12
C LEU A 383 -27.80 -32.57 0.14
N PRO A 384 -29.04 -32.75 -0.36
CA PRO A 384 -30.15 -31.89 0.03
C PRO A 384 -30.33 -31.90 1.55
N GLY A 385 -30.35 -30.70 2.15
CA GLY A 385 -30.44 -30.51 3.60
C GLY A 385 -29.09 -30.26 4.29
N ASP A 386 -27.96 -30.37 3.59
CA ASP A 386 -26.68 -29.96 4.15
C ASP A 386 -26.68 -28.47 4.50
N VAL A 387 -26.18 -28.14 5.68
CA VAL A 387 -26.07 -26.75 6.15
C VAL A 387 -24.66 -26.24 5.82
N LEU A 388 -24.56 -25.36 4.83
CA LEU A 388 -23.29 -24.77 4.44
C LEU A 388 -22.90 -23.65 5.42
N VAL A 389 -21.65 -23.70 5.89
CA VAL A 389 -21.08 -22.67 6.78
C VAL A 389 -20.26 -21.71 5.95
N PHE A 390 -20.66 -20.44 5.96
CA PHE A 390 -19.91 -19.34 5.36
C PHE A 390 -19.36 -18.49 6.48
N VAL A 391 -18.05 -18.38 6.54
CA VAL A 391 -17.41 -17.42 7.46
C VAL A 391 -17.35 -16.08 6.76
N LYS A 392 -17.99 -15.07 7.35
CA LYS A 392 -17.83 -13.70 6.89
C LYS A 392 -16.37 -13.31 7.13
N ARG A 393 -15.64 -13.09 6.04
CA ARG A 393 -14.26 -12.61 6.10
C ARG A 393 -14.30 -11.12 6.46
N ASP A 394 -14.33 -10.83 7.73
CA ASP A 394 -14.14 -9.48 8.24
C ASP A 394 -12.81 -9.40 9.01
N ASP A 395 -12.33 -8.19 9.21
CA ASP A 395 -11.08 -7.91 9.94
C ASP A 395 -11.12 -8.43 11.39
N TYR A 396 -12.31 -8.70 11.92
CA TYR A 396 -12.53 -9.15 13.29
C TYR A 396 -12.03 -10.59 13.52
N THR A 397 -12.31 -11.50 12.58
CA THR A 397 -11.90 -12.91 12.70
C THR A 397 -10.37 -13.05 12.62
N LYS A 398 -9.73 -12.29 11.74
CA LYS A 398 -8.27 -12.21 11.63
C LYS A 398 -7.64 -11.71 12.93
N ASN A 399 -8.16 -10.60 13.45
CA ASN A 399 -7.66 -10.01 14.69
C ASN A 399 -7.77 -10.97 15.88
N ILE A 400 -8.81 -11.81 15.94
CA ILE A 400 -8.95 -12.82 16.98
C ILE A 400 -7.86 -13.88 16.88
N VAL A 401 -7.61 -14.42 15.69
CA VAL A 401 -6.57 -15.47 15.50
C VAL A 401 -5.19 -14.92 15.85
N ASP A 402 -4.86 -13.73 15.38
CA ASP A 402 -3.57 -13.09 15.68
C ASP A 402 -3.46 -12.78 17.18
N VAL A 403 -4.51 -12.26 17.81
CA VAL A 403 -4.55 -11.99 19.26
C VAL A 403 -4.43 -13.28 20.09
N ILE A 404 -5.08 -14.36 19.68
CA ILE A 404 -4.97 -15.67 20.34
C ILE A 404 -3.54 -16.20 20.19
N TYR A 405 -2.96 -16.14 18.98
CA TYR A 405 -1.60 -16.57 18.74
C TYR A 405 -0.61 -15.78 19.60
N GLU A 406 -0.65 -14.46 19.57
CA GLU A 406 0.20 -13.58 20.40
C GLU A 406 0.05 -13.87 21.90
N ARG A 407 -1.19 -14.12 22.34
CA ARG A 407 -1.45 -14.47 23.73
C ARG A 407 -0.85 -15.81 24.11
N LEU A 408 -1.09 -16.87 23.31
CA LEU A 408 -0.53 -18.20 23.55
C LEU A 408 0.99 -18.20 23.50
N LEU A 409 1.59 -17.42 22.60
CA LEU A 409 3.04 -17.21 22.53
C LEU A 409 3.59 -16.57 23.80
N ARG A 410 2.94 -15.48 24.26
CA ARG A 410 3.31 -14.74 25.48
C ARG A 410 3.18 -15.61 26.73
N ASP A 411 2.13 -16.43 26.79
CA ASP A 411 1.85 -17.31 27.89
C ASP A 411 2.75 -18.59 27.87
N GLY A 412 3.64 -18.74 26.87
CA GLY A 412 4.50 -19.91 26.71
C GLY A 412 3.74 -21.22 26.44
N ARG A 413 2.52 -21.13 25.91
CA ARG A 413 1.63 -22.27 25.66
C ARG A 413 1.71 -22.83 24.26
N LEU A 414 2.45 -22.17 23.35
CA LEU A 414 2.73 -22.69 22.01
C LEU A 414 3.98 -23.58 22.06
N GLY A 415 3.86 -24.80 21.49
CA GLY A 415 5.03 -25.63 21.26
C GLY A 415 5.94 -25.06 20.18
N GLN A 416 7.25 -25.30 20.29
CA GLN A 416 8.26 -24.75 19.35
C GLN A 416 7.91 -25.06 17.89
N GLY A 417 7.45 -26.29 17.59
CA GLY A 417 7.07 -26.65 16.23
C GLY A 417 5.91 -25.83 15.66
N ALA A 418 4.96 -25.36 16.48
CA ALA A 418 3.88 -24.50 16.03
C ALA A 418 4.40 -23.07 15.72
N ILE A 419 5.35 -22.60 16.49
CA ILE A 419 6.03 -21.31 16.28
C ILE A 419 6.82 -21.36 14.97
N ASP A 420 7.64 -22.39 14.79
CA ASP A 420 8.48 -22.56 13.60
C ASP A 420 7.63 -22.63 12.31
N VAL A 421 6.52 -23.38 12.34
CA VAL A 421 5.59 -23.49 11.20
C VAL A 421 4.95 -22.14 10.89
N TYR A 422 4.53 -21.40 11.90
CA TYR A 422 3.94 -20.08 11.71
C TYR A 422 4.96 -19.10 11.13
N GLU A 423 6.16 -19.02 11.70
CA GLU A 423 7.24 -18.13 11.24
C GLU A 423 7.64 -18.45 9.79
N LYS A 424 7.85 -19.74 9.46
CA LYS A 424 8.12 -20.16 8.09
C LYS A 424 7.00 -19.81 7.12
N SER A 425 5.74 -19.94 7.56
CA SER A 425 4.58 -19.59 6.74
C SER A 425 4.48 -18.10 6.46
N GLN A 426 4.86 -17.25 7.39
CA GLN A 426 4.91 -15.81 7.19
C GLN A 426 6.10 -15.41 6.30
N TYR A 427 7.25 -16.04 6.49
CA TYR A 427 8.48 -15.70 5.78
C TYR A 427 8.34 -15.83 4.25
N TRP A 428 7.90 -16.96 3.73
CA TRP A 428 7.79 -17.13 2.28
C TRP A 428 6.72 -16.23 1.65
N LYS A 429 5.63 -15.96 2.38
CA LYS A 429 4.61 -15.00 1.93
C LYS A 429 5.19 -13.59 1.84
N GLU A 430 5.97 -13.22 2.82
CA GLU A 430 6.60 -11.93 2.88
C GLU A 430 7.65 -11.75 1.78
N ALA A 431 8.49 -12.75 1.54
CA ALA A 431 9.44 -12.76 0.43
C ALA A 431 8.75 -12.58 -0.93
N LEU A 432 7.62 -13.27 -1.14
CA LEU A 432 6.85 -13.13 -2.37
C LEU A 432 6.11 -11.78 -2.46
N ARG A 433 5.67 -11.22 -1.34
CA ARG A 433 5.07 -9.89 -1.26
C ARG A 433 6.09 -8.81 -1.56
N GLU A 434 7.27 -8.89 -0.97
CA GLU A 434 8.39 -7.97 -1.25
C GLU A 434 8.82 -8.01 -2.71
N TYR A 435 8.92 -9.21 -3.28
CA TYR A 435 9.20 -9.37 -4.70
C TYR A 435 8.16 -8.67 -5.59
N LYS A 436 6.87 -8.85 -5.27
CA LYS A 436 5.78 -8.17 -5.97
C LYS A 436 5.90 -6.65 -5.85
N GLU A 437 6.10 -6.14 -4.64
CA GLU A 437 6.15 -4.71 -4.34
C GLU A 437 7.41 -4.05 -4.93
N ALA A 438 8.57 -4.68 -4.80
CA ALA A 438 9.83 -4.17 -5.31
C ALA A 438 9.82 -3.93 -6.82
N ASN A 439 9.10 -4.78 -7.55
CA ASN A 439 9.01 -4.72 -9.01
C ASN A 439 7.74 -4.02 -9.53
N ASP A 440 6.88 -3.53 -8.65
CA ASP A 440 5.55 -2.98 -8.99
C ASP A 440 4.68 -3.98 -9.77
N PHE A 441 4.81 -5.28 -9.49
CA PHE A 441 4.07 -6.31 -10.22
C PHE A 441 2.63 -6.44 -9.72
N THR A 442 1.73 -6.73 -10.68
CA THR A 442 0.38 -7.21 -10.38
C THR A 442 0.42 -8.69 -9.98
N TYR A 443 -0.63 -9.19 -9.34
CA TYR A 443 -0.76 -10.63 -9.05
C TYR A 443 -0.69 -11.49 -10.32
N ARG A 444 -1.24 -11.00 -11.44
CA ARG A 444 -1.12 -11.62 -12.77
C ARG A 444 0.33 -11.76 -13.19
N LYS A 445 1.14 -10.70 -13.00
CA LYS A 445 2.55 -10.70 -13.37
C LYS A 445 3.36 -11.66 -12.51
N VAL A 446 3.11 -11.69 -11.20
CA VAL A 446 3.74 -12.68 -10.30
C VAL A 446 3.37 -14.10 -10.71
N ALA A 447 2.09 -14.38 -10.99
CA ALA A 447 1.66 -15.70 -11.47
C ALA A 447 2.31 -16.06 -12.82
N GLN A 448 2.52 -15.07 -13.71
CA GLN A 448 3.27 -15.27 -14.96
C GLN A 448 4.72 -15.66 -14.67
N LYS A 449 5.40 -14.94 -13.78
CA LYS A 449 6.78 -15.24 -13.37
C LYS A 449 6.90 -16.63 -12.73
N MET A 450 5.95 -17.00 -11.90
CA MET A 450 5.86 -18.36 -11.34
C MET A 450 5.72 -19.44 -12.43
N ARG A 451 4.94 -19.16 -13.48
CA ARG A 451 4.80 -20.10 -14.63
C ARG A 451 6.07 -20.17 -15.47
N GLU A 452 6.76 -19.05 -15.66
CA GLU A 452 8.07 -19.00 -16.33
C GLU A 452 9.11 -19.84 -15.57
N ALA A 453 9.00 -19.92 -14.23
CA ALA A 453 9.82 -20.79 -13.38
C ALA A 453 9.36 -22.26 -13.36
N GLY A 454 8.31 -22.64 -14.10
CA GLY A 454 7.81 -24.00 -14.20
C GLY A 454 6.61 -24.33 -13.32
N SER A 455 6.04 -23.36 -12.61
CA SER A 455 4.84 -23.55 -11.79
C SER A 455 3.57 -23.54 -12.64
N SER A 456 2.52 -24.22 -12.19
CA SER A 456 1.18 -24.15 -12.79
C SER A 456 0.26 -23.14 -12.09
N MET A 457 0.83 -22.15 -11.37
CA MET A 457 0.08 -21.23 -10.53
C MET A 457 -0.73 -20.24 -11.33
N GLN A 458 -1.94 -19.97 -10.85
CA GLN A 458 -2.86 -18.97 -11.39
C GLN A 458 -2.83 -17.70 -10.52
N GLU A 459 -3.24 -16.59 -11.12
CA GLU A 459 -3.34 -15.29 -10.44
C GLU A 459 -4.15 -15.36 -9.14
N VAL A 460 -5.30 -16.07 -9.17
CA VAL A 460 -6.17 -16.23 -8.00
C VAL A 460 -5.46 -16.90 -6.83
N THR A 461 -4.62 -17.89 -7.12
CA THR A 461 -3.86 -18.61 -6.08
C THR A 461 -2.80 -17.73 -5.45
N VAL A 462 -2.01 -17.03 -6.27
CA VAL A 462 -0.98 -16.09 -5.77
C VAL A 462 -1.63 -15.01 -4.90
N ARG A 463 -2.76 -14.51 -5.34
CA ARG A 463 -3.50 -13.52 -4.58
C ARG A 463 -3.98 -14.05 -3.23
N GLN A 464 -4.59 -15.24 -3.19
CA GLN A 464 -5.04 -15.86 -1.93
C GLN A 464 -3.89 -16.05 -0.93
N TRP A 465 -2.68 -16.25 -1.42
CA TRP A 465 -1.50 -16.37 -0.57
C TRP A 465 -1.09 -15.02 0.05
N LEU A 466 -1.20 -13.93 -0.72
CA LEU A 466 -0.65 -12.63 -0.38
C LEU A 466 -1.68 -11.64 0.22
N ILE A 467 -2.96 -12.00 0.27
CA ILE A 467 -3.93 -11.20 1.02
C ILE A 467 -3.61 -11.28 2.51
N ASP A 468 -3.86 -10.18 3.20
CA ASP A 468 -3.54 -10.04 4.63
C ASP A 468 -4.22 -11.10 5.51
N ASP A 469 -5.39 -11.62 5.08
CA ASP A 469 -6.20 -12.61 5.81
C ASP A 469 -5.84 -14.06 5.44
N SER A 470 -4.74 -14.28 4.73
CA SER A 470 -4.37 -15.63 4.30
C SER A 470 -3.88 -16.49 5.46
N HIS A 471 -4.65 -17.51 5.83
CA HIS A 471 -4.27 -18.54 6.79
C HIS A 471 -3.54 -19.73 6.14
N ILE A 472 -3.18 -19.63 4.87
CA ILE A 472 -2.46 -20.67 4.15
C ILE A 472 -1.05 -20.80 4.72
N VAL A 473 -0.73 -21.96 5.29
CA VAL A 473 0.58 -22.24 5.87
C VAL A 473 1.64 -22.50 4.79
N GLY A 474 1.28 -23.23 3.75
CA GLY A 474 2.18 -23.53 2.63
C GLY A 474 1.42 -23.91 1.36
N PRO A 475 2.11 -23.92 0.22
CA PRO A 475 1.55 -24.42 -1.03
C PRO A 475 1.28 -25.93 -0.93
N ARG A 476 0.19 -26.38 -1.57
CA ARG A 476 -0.18 -27.81 -1.57
C ARG A 476 0.74 -28.71 -2.41
N LYS A 477 1.45 -28.15 -3.39
CA LYS A 477 2.32 -28.89 -4.30
C LYS A 477 3.78 -28.73 -3.84
N GLU A 478 4.49 -29.83 -3.66
CA GLU A 478 5.85 -29.89 -3.15
C GLU A 478 6.83 -28.93 -3.84
N ARG A 479 6.83 -28.88 -5.17
CA ARG A 479 7.76 -28.02 -5.93
C ARG A 479 7.39 -26.54 -5.98
N THR A 480 6.29 -26.14 -5.37
CA THR A 480 5.88 -24.73 -5.46
C THR A 480 6.78 -23.82 -4.63
N MET A 481 7.32 -24.33 -3.52
CA MET A 481 8.29 -23.57 -2.72
C MET A 481 9.60 -23.32 -3.49
N GLU A 482 10.09 -24.33 -4.23
CA GLU A 482 11.24 -24.16 -5.13
C GLU A 482 10.99 -23.05 -6.16
N HIS A 483 9.81 -23.03 -6.77
CA HIS A 483 9.46 -21.97 -7.74
C HIS A 483 9.35 -20.60 -7.10
N ILE A 484 8.85 -20.50 -5.85
CA ILE A 484 8.84 -19.26 -5.09
C ILE A 484 10.28 -18.78 -4.84
N ALA A 485 11.15 -19.67 -4.37
CA ALA A 485 12.57 -19.38 -4.14
C ALA A 485 13.27 -18.89 -5.42
N ILE A 486 13.05 -19.55 -6.55
CA ILE A 486 13.61 -19.16 -7.85
C ILE A 486 13.12 -17.77 -8.27
N VAL A 487 11.83 -17.49 -8.12
CA VAL A 487 11.24 -16.23 -8.56
C VAL A 487 11.64 -15.07 -7.66
N THR A 488 11.65 -15.29 -6.35
CA THR A 488 11.99 -14.26 -5.36
C THR A 488 13.49 -14.03 -5.25
N GLN A 489 14.32 -14.99 -5.67
CA GLN A 489 15.77 -15.00 -5.46
C GLN A 489 16.17 -14.76 -3.99
N ASP A 490 15.28 -15.16 -3.08
CA ASP A 490 15.52 -15.02 -1.65
C ASP A 490 16.57 -16.05 -1.20
N PRO A 491 17.68 -15.63 -0.56
CA PRO A 491 18.77 -16.52 -0.20
C PRO A 491 18.38 -17.61 0.79
N TYR A 492 17.47 -17.28 1.72
CA TYR A 492 17.01 -18.23 2.72
C TYR A 492 16.09 -19.29 2.12
N LEU A 493 15.14 -18.88 1.27
CA LEU A 493 14.27 -19.82 0.56
C LEU A 493 15.06 -20.69 -0.43
N LEU A 494 16.11 -20.16 -1.08
CA LEU A 494 16.98 -20.91 -1.97
C LEU A 494 17.82 -21.94 -1.22
N ALA A 495 18.16 -21.70 0.03
CA ALA A 495 18.93 -22.63 0.85
C ALA A 495 18.07 -23.76 1.44
N ASP A 496 16.78 -23.51 1.65
CA ASP A 496 15.82 -24.45 2.28
C ASP A 496 14.98 -25.23 1.23
N SER A 497 15.06 -24.84 -0.07
CA SER A 497 14.40 -25.49 -1.20
C SER A 497 15.32 -26.54 -1.83
#